data_37adff75e8a26848e1362f3cee426a14
#
_entry.id   37adff75e8a26848e1362f3cee426a14
#
_cell.length_a   1.000
_cell.length_b   1.000
_cell.length_c   1.000
_cell.angle_alpha   90.00
_cell.angle_beta   90.00
_cell.angle_gamma   90.00
#
_symmetry.space_group_name_H-M   'P 1'
#
loop_
_entity.id
_entity.type
_entity.pdbx_description
1 polymer ?
#
loop_
_entity_poly.entity_id
_entity_poly.type
_entity_poly.pdbx_seq_one_letter_code
_entity_poly.pdbx_strand_id
1 'polypeptide(L)'
;MHAFTERAAGERLFVDYAGHTIDVNDPTTGEVRTAQLFVATLGASSYTFAEATWTQSLPDWITSHVRAFDFFGGVTAQIVSDNLKAGVTKACFYDPAINRTYADMAAHYDTAVVPARPHKPKDKAKVEGAVLLVERWILARLRNRQFFSLGEVNAAIRPLLDRLNDKVSRHLGASRRQLFEQLDKPALKPLPVAPYVYAEWKKCRAGLDYHIAIDKHYYSVPYQLLKKELWARITARTVEVFHVGQRVASHVRTSGNGQPSTHRDHMPAHHRFREDWTPQRIQARAARVGPNVAIFAEVVMRDRKHPEQGYRTCLGVIRLADKFGQDRLDAACRRALEINARSYSSVHSILKNGLDSKARTRATEEPAITHNNIRGADYFH
;
A
#
# COMPACT_ATOMS: atom_id res chain seq x y z
N MET A 1 36.74 -33.43 -23.30
CA MET A 1 35.46 -32.79 -23.68
C MET A 1 34.28 -33.18 -22.79
N HIS A 2 34.48 -33.63 -21.53
CA HIS A 2 33.43 -34.24 -20.71
C HIS A 2 33.10 -33.59 -19.36
N ALA A 3 33.52 -32.34 -19.10
CA ALA A 3 33.26 -31.69 -17.81
C ALA A 3 32.27 -30.49 -17.88
N PHE A 4 31.63 -30.21 -19.02
CA PHE A 4 30.81 -29.01 -19.25
C PHE A 4 29.32 -29.25 -19.25
N THR A 5 28.83 -30.46 -19.10
CA THR A 5 27.49 -30.86 -19.50
C THR A 5 26.49 -31.08 -18.36
N GLU A 6 26.75 -30.65 -17.13
CA GLU A 6 25.75 -30.86 -16.05
C GLU A 6 24.85 -29.66 -15.74
N ARG A 7 24.98 -28.52 -16.44
CA ARG A 7 24.13 -27.34 -16.19
C ARG A 7 23.66 -26.76 -17.51
N ALA A 8 22.35 -26.74 -17.70
CA ALA A 8 21.74 -26.18 -18.88
C ALA A 8 21.99 -24.66 -18.93
N ALA A 9 22.24 -24.14 -20.13
CA ALA A 9 22.41 -22.73 -20.36
C ALA A 9 21.10 -21.96 -20.01
N GLY A 10 21.21 -20.79 -19.44
CA GLY A 10 20.08 -19.98 -19.00
C GLY A 10 19.25 -20.53 -17.82
N GLU A 11 19.67 -21.70 -17.27
CA GLU A 11 18.90 -22.38 -16.22
C GLU A 11 19.06 -21.67 -14.86
N ARG A 12 20.30 -21.39 -14.42
CA ARG A 12 20.58 -21.00 -13.03
C ARG A 12 21.48 -19.79 -12.92
N LEU A 13 21.05 -18.87 -12.05
CA LEU A 13 21.85 -17.78 -11.50
C LEU A 13 22.20 -18.11 -10.06
N PHE A 14 23.47 -18.13 -9.74
CA PHE A 14 23.98 -18.35 -8.38
C PHE A 14 24.33 -17.00 -7.76
N VAL A 15 23.84 -16.73 -6.56
CA VAL A 15 23.98 -15.45 -5.88
C VAL A 15 24.40 -15.62 -4.43
N ASP A 16 25.32 -14.76 -3.98
CA ASP A 16 25.76 -14.71 -2.58
C ASP A 16 26.46 -13.37 -2.29
N TYR A 17 26.72 -13.10 -1.01
CA TYR A 17 27.64 -12.05 -0.59
C TYR A 17 29.04 -12.63 -0.30
N ALA A 18 30.07 -11.87 -0.66
CA ALA A 18 31.44 -12.20 -0.25
C ALA A 18 31.62 -12.07 1.26
N GLY A 19 32.46 -12.91 1.83
CA GLY A 19 32.75 -12.87 3.27
C GLY A 19 33.58 -11.66 3.68
N HIS A 20 34.34 -11.07 2.75
CA HIS A 20 35.17 -9.89 2.97
C HIS A 20 34.46 -8.61 2.51
N THR A 21 34.71 -7.51 3.23
CA THR A 21 34.11 -6.19 3.01
C THR A 21 35.12 -5.19 2.45
N ILE A 22 34.64 -4.03 2.01
CA ILE A 22 35.45 -2.90 1.55
C ILE A 22 35.19 -1.70 2.48
N ASP A 23 36.25 -1.09 2.98
CA ASP A 23 36.13 0.12 3.79
C ASP A 23 35.91 1.36 2.93
N VAL A 24 34.96 2.19 3.34
CA VAL A 24 34.61 3.46 2.71
C VAL A 24 34.62 4.54 3.79
N ASN A 25 35.43 5.58 3.58
CA ASN A 25 35.57 6.68 4.52
C ASN A 25 34.54 7.77 4.21
N ASP A 26 33.86 8.27 5.23
CA ASP A 26 33.04 9.46 5.08
C ASP A 26 33.96 10.68 4.93
N PRO A 27 33.89 11.45 3.82
CA PRO A 27 34.80 12.57 3.57
C PRO A 27 34.58 13.73 4.53
N THR A 28 33.46 13.78 5.25
CA THR A 28 33.11 14.88 6.15
C THR A 28 33.49 14.56 7.59
N THR A 29 33.16 13.32 8.03
CA THR A 29 33.31 12.91 9.43
C THR A 29 34.57 12.07 9.68
N GLY A 30 35.13 11.45 8.64
CA GLY A 30 36.22 10.49 8.75
C GLY A 30 35.74 9.11 9.25
N GLU A 31 34.44 8.91 9.44
CA GLU A 31 33.89 7.63 9.87
C GLU A 31 34.12 6.56 8.77
N VAL A 32 34.52 5.36 9.19
CA VAL A 32 34.72 4.24 8.29
C VAL A 32 33.46 3.36 8.31
N ARG A 33 32.86 3.20 7.14
CA ARG A 33 31.73 2.29 6.92
C ARG A 33 32.16 1.15 6.02
N THR A 34 31.71 -0.07 6.33
CA THR A 34 32.02 -1.26 5.54
C THR A 34 30.95 -1.51 4.47
N ALA A 35 31.36 -1.63 3.21
CA ALA A 35 30.49 -2.05 2.12
C ALA A 35 30.58 -3.58 1.92
N GLN A 36 29.44 -4.19 1.67
CA GLN A 36 29.27 -5.61 1.37
C GLN A 36 29.42 -5.83 -0.13
N LEU A 37 29.96 -6.98 -0.57
CA LEU A 37 30.11 -7.29 -1.98
C LEU A 37 29.13 -8.38 -2.40
N PHE A 38 28.13 -8.00 -3.21
CA PHE A 38 27.19 -8.91 -3.84
C PHE A 38 27.83 -9.55 -5.08
N VAL A 39 27.64 -10.85 -5.25
CA VAL A 39 28.18 -11.63 -6.39
C VAL A 39 27.06 -12.45 -7.00
N ALA A 40 26.92 -12.39 -8.32
CA ALA A 40 26.00 -13.20 -9.10
C ALA A 40 26.74 -13.85 -10.27
N THR A 41 26.59 -15.18 -10.48
CA THR A 41 27.27 -15.91 -11.53
C THR A 41 26.33 -16.89 -12.26
N LEU A 42 26.42 -16.89 -13.59
CA LEU A 42 25.65 -17.81 -14.43
C LEU A 42 26.15 -19.23 -14.36
N GLY A 43 25.21 -20.17 -14.47
CA GLY A 43 25.48 -21.60 -14.31
C GLY A 43 26.41 -22.22 -15.36
N ALA A 44 26.18 -21.96 -16.64
CA ALA A 44 26.95 -22.57 -17.73
C ALA A 44 28.25 -21.81 -18.02
N SER A 45 28.20 -20.51 -18.32
CA SER A 45 29.37 -19.70 -18.70
C SER A 45 30.26 -19.29 -17.54
N SER A 46 29.77 -19.30 -16.31
CA SER A 46 30.41 -18.65 -15.15
C SER A 46 30.61 -17.14 -15.36
N TYR A 47 29.85 -16.48 -16.25
CA TYR A 47 29.85 -15.06 -16.42
C TYR A 47 29.35 -14.40 -15.15
N THR A 48 30.11 -13.46 -14.62
CA THR A 48 29.95 -12.98 -13.24
C THR A 48 29.62 -11.51 -13.22
N PHE A 49 28.69 -11.12 -12.38
CA PHE A 49 28.37 -9.77 -11.94
C PHE A 49 28.80 -9.60 -10.48
N ALA A 50 29.29 -8.42 -10.12
CA ALA A 50 29.60 -8.06 -8.75
C ALA A 50 29.40 -6.57 -8.53
N GLU A 51 28.89 -6.20 -7.37
CA GLU A 51 28.73 -4.83 -6.93
C GLU A 51 28.82 -4.70 -5.42
N ALA A 52 29.23 -3.51 -4.94
CA ALA A 52 29.20 -3.17 -3.53
C ALA A 52 27.88 -2.57 -3.14
N THR A 53 27.36 -2.95 -1.95
CA THR A 53 26.16 -2.42 -1.31
C THR A 53 26.50 -2.01 0.12
N TRP A 54 25.68 -1.14 0.74
CA TRP A 54 25.92 -0.74 2.13
C TRP A 54 25.59 -1.85 3.13
N THR A 55 24.59 -2.66 2.81
CA THR A 55 24.09 -3.70 3.71
C THR A 55 23.80 -4.98 2.93
N GLN A 56 23.54 -6.06 3.67
CA GLN A 56 22.96 -7.28 3.11
C GLN A 56 21.44 -7.32 3.34
N SER A 57 20.80 -6.17 3.58
CA SER A 57 19.37 -6.07 3.81
C SER A 57 18.56 -6.47 2.58
N LEU A 58 17.29 -6.79 2.79
CA LEU A 58 16.40 -7.21 1.70
C LEU A 58 16.27 -6.17 0.56
N PRO A 59 16.20 -4.84 0.83
CA PRO A 59 16.25 -3.84 -0.23
C PRO A 59 17.51 -3.92 -1.10
N ASP A 60 18.70 -3.99 -0.46
CA ASP A 60 19.97 -4.08 -1.18
C ASP A 60 20.05 -5.40 -1.97
N TRP A 61 19.67 -6.52 -1.34
CA TRP A 61 19.63 -7.84 -1.97
C TRP A 61 18.78 -7.84 -3.25
N ILE A 62 17.54 -7.37 -3.17
CA ILE A 62 16.63 -7.35 -4.33
C ILE A 62 17.11 -6.38 -5.41
N THR A 63 17.59 -5.20 -5.01
CA THR A 63 18.07 -4.22 -5.98
C THR A 63 19.33 -4.71 -6.71
N SER A 64 20.19 -5.47 -6.03
CA SER A 64 21.33 -6.13 -6.66
C SER A 64 20.93 -7.19 -7.67
N HIS A 65 19.87 -7.95 -7.42
CA HIS A 65 19.32 -8.89 -8.42
C HIS A 65 18.81 -8.14 -9.67
N VAL A 66 18.09 -7.04 -9.47
CA VAL A 66 17.59 -6.22 -10.60
C VAL A 66 18.75 -5.75 -11.47
N ARG A 67 19.82 -5.23 -10.86
CA ARG A 67 21.01 -4.77 -11.57
C ARG A 67 21.80 -5.92 -12.23
N ALA A 68 21.82 -7.10 -11.60
CA ALA A 68 22.43 -8.30 -12.19
C ALA A 68 21.68 -8.75 -13.45
N PHE A 69 20.35 -8.79 -13.43
CA PHE A 69 19.55 -9.10 -14.61
C PHE A 69 19.75 -8.09 -15.74
N ASP A 70 19.81 -6.80 -15.42
CA ASP A 70 20.13 -5.75 -16.39
C ASP A 70 21.53 -5.94 -17.00
N PHE A 71 22.53 -6.23 -16.17
CA PHE A 71 23.90 -6.55 -16.63
C PHE A 71 23.96 -7.78 -17.54
N PHE A 72 23.21 -8.84 -17.25
CA PHE A 72 23.14 -10.03 -18.10
C PHE A 72 22.26 -9.81 -19.35
N GLY A 73 21.42 -8.78 -19.35
CA GLY A 73 20.46 -8.53 -20.44
C GLY A 73 19.36 -9.57 -20.54
N GLY A 74 19.09 -10.29 -19.46
CA GLY A 74 18.05 -11.33 -19.41
C GLY A 74 17.97 -12.03 -18.05
N VAL A 75 17.05 -12.98 -17.95
CA VAL A 75 16.70 -13.66 -16.71
C VAL A 75 16.85 -15.16 -16.83
N THR A 76 17.45 -15.80 -15.84
CA THR A 76 17.53 -17.26 -15.75
C THR A 76 16.23 -17.88 -15.25
N ALA A 77 16.00 -19.15 -15.54
CA ALA A 77 14.84 -19.88 -15.04
C ALA A 77 14.81 -19.98 -13.50
N GLN A 78 15.99 -20.07 -12.89
CA GLN A 78 16.14 -20.22 -11.44
C GLN A 78 17.21 -19.29 -10.86
N ILE A 79 16.97 -18.79 -9.66
CA ILE A 79 17.96 -18.13 -8.80
C ILE A 79 18.29 -19.10 -7.68
N VAL A 80 19.56 -19.43 -7.51
CA VAL A 80 20.06 -20.29 -6.43
C VAL A 80 20.85 -19.45 -5.45
N SER A 81 20.36 -19.33 -4.23
CA SER A 81 21.04 -18.63 -3.15
C SER A 81 21.45 -19.62 -2.07
N ASP A 82 22.73 -19.60 -1.67
CA ASP A 82 23.21 -20.46 -0.57
C ASP A 82 22.77 -19.93 0.79
N ASN A 83 22.55 -18.63 0.89
CA ASN A 83 22.45 -17.99 2.19
C ASN A 83 21.30 -17.00 2.30
N LEU A 84 20.07 -17.49 2.23
CA LEU A 84 18.96 -16.81 2.86
C LEU A 84 19.15 -16.66 4.40
N LYS A 85 20.25 -17.23 4.95
CA LYS A 85 20.59 -17.21 6.37
C LYS A 85 21.66 -16.18 6.75
N ALA A 86 22.50 -15.70 5.88
CA ALA A 86 23.71 -14.96 6.27
C ALA A 86 23.59 -13.44 6.22
N GLY A 87 22.66 -12.87 5.48
CA GLY A 87 22.55 -11.41 5.37
C GLY A 87 21.28 -10.82 5.95
N VAL A 88 20.29 -11.66 6.16
CA VAL A 88 19.03 -11.26 6.76
C VAL A 88 19.01 -11.93 8.13
N THR A 89 18.97 -11.19 9.22
CA THR A 89 18.86 -11.70 10.59
C THR A 89 17.95 -12.94 10.62
N LYS A 90 18.29 -13.95 11.43
CA LYS A 90 17.57 -15.25 11.54
C LYS A 90 16.03 -15.16 11.51
N ALA A 91 15.47 -14.05 11.95
CA ALA A 91 14.05 -13.73 11.90
C ALA A 91 13.49 -13.55 10.49
N CYS A 92 14.30 -13.12 9.52
CA CYS A 92 13.80 -12.80 8.17
C CYS A 92 13.55 -14.02 7.29
N PHE A 93 14.25 -15.15 7.52
CA PHE A 93 14.04 -16.36 6.70
C PHE A 93 12.68 -17.02 6.97
N TYR A 94 12.18 -16.91 8.19
CA TYR A 94 10.88 -17.45 8.60
C TYR A 94 9.79 -16.38 8.62
N ASP A 95 10.10 -15.12 8.27
CA ASP A 95 9.10 -14.07 8.15
C ASP A 95 8.36 -14.21 6.81
N PRO A 96 7.06 -14.54 6.82
CA PRO A 96 6.27 -14.69 5.60
C PRO A 96 6.25 -13.43 4.72
N ALA A 97 6.43 -12.23 5.31
CA ALA A 97 6.44 -10.97 4.58
C ALA A 97 7.70 -10.84 3.72
N ILE A 98 8.86 -11.21 4.26
CA ILE A 98 10.14 -11.14 3.53
C ILE A 98 10.19 -12.17 2.41
N ASN A 99 9.73 -13.38 2.70
CA ASN A 99 9.59 -14.40 1.66
C ASN A 99 8.64 -13.92 0.55
N ARG A 100 7.57 -13.22 0.91
CA ARG A 100 6.61 -12.65 -0.05
C ARG A 100 7.24 -11.53 -0.91
N THR A 101 8.07 -10.67 -0.34
CA THR A 101 8.78 -9.62 -1.09
C THR A 101 9.74 -10.20 -2.13
N TYR A 102 10.49 -11.25 -1.76
CA TYR A 102 11.39 -11.92 -2.71
C TYR A 102 10.63 -12.70 -3.79
N ALA A 103 9.52 -13.35 -3.41
CA ALA A 103 8.62 -14.01 -4.35
C ALA A 103 7.95 -13.03 -5.33
N ASP A 104 7.61 -11.82 -4.89
CA ASP A 104 7.06 -10.76 -5.73
C ASP A 104 8.06 -10.34 -6.83
N MET A 105 9.34 -10.16 -6.46
CA MET A 105 10.41 -9.89 -7.42
C MET A 105 10.61 -11.05 -8.38
N ALA A 106 10.66 -12.28 -7.89
CA ALA A 106 10.83 -13.46 -8.71
C ALA A 106 9.67 -13.65 -9.72
N ALA A 107 8.44 -13.41 -9.28
CA ALA A 107 7.27 -13.43 -10.15
C ALA A 107 7.30 -12.35 -11.24
N HIS A 108 7.79 -11.14 -10.92
CA HIS A 108 7.94 -10.04 -11.87
C HIS A 108 8.91 -10.42 -13.02
N TYR A 109 9.97 -11.15 -12.70
CA TYR A 109 10.98 -11.60 -13.67
C TYR A 109 10.71 -12.99 -14.24
N ASP A 110 9.60 -13.62 -13.91
CA ASP A 110 9.28 -15.01 -14.31
C ASP A 110 10.42 -15.98 -14.01
N THR A 111 10.97 -15.90 -12.80
CA THR A 111 12.05 -16.76 -12.31
C THR A 111 11.67 -17.43 -10.99
N ALA A 112 12.25 -18.60 -10.71
CA ALA A 112 12.02 -19.31 -9.46
C ALA A 112 13.19 -19.13 -8.50
N VAL A 113 12.92 -18.78 -7.23
CA VAL A 113 13.95 -18.81 -6.18
C VAL A 113 14.04 -20.21 -5.61
N VAL A 114 15.19 -20.83 -5.75
CA VAL A 114 15.47 -22.17 -5.26
C VAL A 114 16.55 -22.09 -4.19
N PRO A 115 16.26 -22.40 -2.93
CA PRO A 115 17.29 -22.45 -1.90
C PRO A 115 18.30 -23.57 -2.24
N ALA A 116 19.58 -23.31 -2.00
CA ALA A 116 20.61 -24.34 -2.16
C ALA A 116 20.27 -25.53 -1.26
N ARG A 117 20.30 -26.72 -1.85
CA ARG A 117 19.90 -27.94 -1.15
C ARG A 117 20.92 -28.28 -0.04
N PRO A 118 20.48 -28.44 1.24
CA PRO A 118 21.34 -28.99 2.27
C PRO A 118 21.90 -30.35 1.81
N HIS A 119 23.18 -30.61 2.01
CA HIS A 119 23.85 -31.87 1.67
C HIS A 119 24.12 -32.16 0.18
N LYS A 120 24.03 -31.14 -0.75
CA LYS A 120 24.59 -31.27 -2.10
C LYS A 120 25.76 -30.31 -2.32
N PRO A 121 27.00 -30.72 -2.01
CA PRO A 121 28.19 -29.85 -2.09
C PRO A 121 28.43 -29.27 -3.50
N LYS A 122 27.99 -29.97 -4.54
CA LYS A 122 28.16 -29.52 -5.95
C LYS A 122 27.33 -28.25 -6.30
N ASP A 123 26.19 -28.03 -5.66
CA ASP A 123 25.39 -26.84 -5.91
C ASP A 123 26.04 -25.61 -5.23
N LYS A 124 26.69 -25.86 -4.08
CA LYS A 124 27.37 -24.84 -3.28
C LYS A 124 28.74 -24.47 -3.84
N ALA A 125 29.49 -25.45 -4.30
CA ALA A 125 30.86 -25.28 -4.77
C ALA A 125 31.02 -24.25 -5.92
N LYS A 126 29.98 -24.03 -6.73
CA LYS A 126 30.05 -23.03 -7.81
C LYS A 126 29.91 -21.60 -7.33
N VAL A 127 28.98 -21.35 -6.39
CA VAL A 127 28.83 -20.03 -5.75
C VAL A 127 30.07 -19.70 -4.94
N GLU A 128 30.52 -20.64 -4.10
CA GLU A 128 31.75 -20.46 -3.30
C GLU A 128 32.97 -20.21 -4.18
N GLY A 129 33.11 -20.97 -5.30
CA GLY A 129 34.18 -20.73 -6.27
C GLY A 129 34.11 -19.38 -6.96
N ALA A 130 32.90 -18.87 -7.27
CA ALA A 130 32.73 -17.56 -7.87
C ALA A 130 33.03 -16.46 -6.84
N VAL A 131 32.55 -16.59 -5.61
CA VAL A 131 32.85 -15.66 -4.52
C VAL A 131 34.37 -15.61 -4.26
N LEU A 132 35.03 -16.73 -4.06
CA LEU A 132 36.49 -16.80 -3.89
C LEU A 132 37.24 -16.16 -5.05
N LEU A 133 36.75 -16.35 -6.28
CA LEU A 133 37.36 -15.76 -7.44
C LEU A 133 37.24 -14.24 -7.45
N VAL A 134 36.08 -13.72 -7.13
CA VAL A 134 35.80 -12.27 -6.99
C VAL A 134 36.63 -11.67 -5.84
N GLU A 135 36.71 -12.33 -4.70
CA GLU A 135 37.55 -11.90 -3.59
C GLU A 135 39.03 -11.81 -3.98
N ARG A 136 39.58 -12.84 -4.59
CA ARG A 136 40.99 -12.87 -5.02
C ARG A 136 41.30 -11.94 -6.19
N TRP A 137 40.37 -11.76 -7.10
CA TRP A 137 40.58 -10.97 -8.30
C TRP A 137 40.19 -9.50 -8.17
N ILE A 138 39.17 -9.19 -7.44
CA ILE A 138 38.66 -7.83 -7.26
C ILE A 138 39.09 -7.27 -5.91
N LEU A 139 38.67 -7.88 -4.80
CA LEU A 139 38.93 -7.33 -3.46
C LEU A 139 40.41 -7.24 -3.14
N ALA A 140 41.20 -8.26 -3.45
CA ALA A 140 42.63 -8.24 -3.18
C ALA A 140 43.37 -7.10 -3.90
N ARG A 141 42.86 -6.64 -5.06
CA ARG A 141 43.42 -5.49 -5.81
C ARG A 141 42.95 -4.14 -5.29
N LEU A 142 41.80 -4.09 -4.64
CA LEU A 142 41.23 -2.88 -4.07
C LEU A 142 41.63 -2.65 -2.62
N ARG A 143 42.21 -3.63 -1.93
CA ARG A 143 42.51 -3.60 -0.49
C ARG A 143 43.36 -2.40 0.00
N ASN A 144 44.20 -1.86 -0.87
CA ASN A 144 45.08 -0.75 -0.54
C ASN A 144 44.56 0.61 -1.07
N ARG A 145 43.36 0.64 -1.66
CA ARG A 145 42.74 1.86 -2.17
C ARG A 145 41.83 2.45 -1.10
N GLN A 146 41.84 3.77 -0.97
CA GLN A 146 40.89 4.51 -0.16
C GLN A 146 39.71 4.92 -1.03
N PHE A 147 38.50 4.79 -0.49
CA PHE A 147 37.26 5.16 -1.13
C PHE A 147 36.48 6.10 -0.22
N PHE A 148 35.79 7.04 -0.82
CA PHE A 148 34.97 8.04 -0.11
C PHE A 148 33.48 7.94 -0.44
N SER A 149 33.12 7.04 -1.36
CA SER A 149 31.71 6.75 -1.67
C SER A 149 31.54 5.33 -2.19
N LEU A 150 30.32 4.78 -2.04
CA LEU A 150 29.95 3.51 -2.64
C LEU A 150 30.02 3.54 -4.18
N GLY A 151 29.75 4.73 -4.76
CA GLY A 151 29.89 4.96 -6.20
C GLY A 151 31.32 4.77 -6.71
N GLU A 152 32.32 5.29 -5.97
CA GLU A 152 33.73 5.08 -6.27
C GLU A 152 34.15 3.61 -6.20
N VAL A 153 33.66 2.89 -5.16
CA VAL A 153 33.89 1.45 -5.04
C VAL A 153 33.37 0.72 -6.26
N ASN A 154 32.12 0.96 -6.64
CA ASN A 154 31.47 0.33 -7.77
C ASN A 154 32.14 0.70 -9.12
N ALA A 155 32.56 1.95 -9.27
CA ALA A 155 33.34 2.37 -10.43
C ALA A 155 34.70 1.65 -10.53
N ALA A 156 35.36 1.36 -9.40
CA ALA A 156 36.60 0.60 -9.36
C ALA A 156 36.40 -0.91 -9.60
N ILE A 157 35.27 -1.47 -9.21
CA ILE A 157 34.92 -2.87 -9.44
C ILE A 157 34.72 -3.16 -10.93
N ARG A 158 34.02 -2.29 -11.66
CA ARG A 158 33.64 -2.52 -13.07
C ARG A 158 34.80 -2.96 -13.98
N PRO A 159 35.92 -2.22 -14.10
CA PRO A 159 37.02 -2.60 -14.98
C PRO A 159 37.72 -3.90 -14.54
N LEU A 160 37.70 -4.21 -13.24
CA LEU A 160 38.25 -5.46 -12.73
C LEU A 160 37.32 -6.64 -13.06
N LEU A 161 36.03 -6.42 -13.01
CA LEU A 161 35.00 -7.39 -13.38
C LEU A 161 35.04 -7.69 -14.88
N ASP A 162 35.20 -6.68 -15.74
CA ASP A 162 35.38 -6.87 -17.19
C ASP A 162 36.62 -7.69 -17.47
N ARG A 163 37.77 -7.37 -16.89
CA ARG A 163 39.01 -8.16 -17.02
C ARG A 163 38.84 -9.57 -16.51
N LEU A 164 38.08 -9.82 -15.45
CA LEU A 164 37.76 -11.12 -14.94
C LEU A 164 36.96 -11.95 -15.96
N ASN A 165 35.95 -11.32 -16.55
CA ASN A 165 35.06 -11.96 -17.51
C ASN A 165 35.74 -12.19 -18.88
N ASP A 166 36.67 -11.34 -19.26
CA ASP A 166 37.41 -11.43 -20.52
C ASP A 166 38.64 -12.35 -20.46
N LYS A 167 39.05 -12.73 -19.24
CA LYS A 167 40.19 -13.61 -19.05
C LYS A 167 39.92 -14.99 -19.62
N VAL A 168 40.74 -15.41 -20.60
CA VAL A 168 40.68 -16.75 -21.18
C VAL A 168 41.11 -17.80 -20.14
N SER A 169 40.26 -18.79 -19.93
CA SER A 169 40.55 -19.91 -19.06
C SER A 169 41.47 -20.91 -19.78
N ARG A 170 42.59 -21.25 -19.15
CA ARG A 170 43.53 -22.25 -19.72
C ARG A 170 42.89 -23.62 -19.98
N HIS A 171 41.94 -24.03 -19.15
CA HIS A 171 41.26 -25.30 -19.26
C HIS A 171 40.14 -25.30 -20.30
N LEU A 172 39.56 -24.17 -20.63
CA LEU A 172 38.38 -24.03 -21.47
C LEU A 172 38.71 -23.47 -22.85
N GLY A 173 39.90 -22.87 -23.02
CA GLY A 173 40.28 -22.20 -24.24
C GLY A 173 39.42 -20.96 -24.60
N ALA A 174 38.50 -20.57 -23.73
CA ALA A 174 37.58 -19.47 -23.93
C ALA A 174 37.43 -18.58 -22.67
N SER A 175 37.03 -17.33 -22.84
CA SER A 175 36.69 -16.44 -21.76
C SER A 175 35.25 -16.68 -21.28
N ARG A 176 34.92 -16.18 -20.04
CA ARG A 176 33.56 -16.22 -19.51
C ARG A 176 32.59 -15.47 -20.40
N ARG A 177 33.01 -14.28 -20.94
CA ARG A 177 32.21 -13.50 -21.87
C ARG A 177 31.92 -14.26 -23.15
N GLN A 178 32.90 -14.89 -23.75
CA GLN A 178 32.70 -15.73 -24.95
C GLN A 178 31.72 -16.89 -24.70
N LEU A 179 31.86 -17.59 -23.57
CA LEU A 179 30.95 -18.65 -23.17
C LEU A 179 29.54 -18.10 -22.88
N PHE A 180 29.45 -16.93 -22.28
CA PHE A 180 28.16 -16.26 -22.04
C PHE A 180 27.43 -15.97 -23.35
N GLU A 181 28.10 -15.34 -24.30
CA GLU A 181 27.51 -14.99 -25.60
C GLU A 181 27.08 -16.20 -26.41
N GLN A 182 27.82 -17.31 -26.29
CA GLN A 182 27.54 -18.54 -27.02
C GLN A 182 26.49 -19.44 -26.35
N LEU A 183 26.46 -19.48 -25.01
CA LEU A 183 25.66 -20.46 -24.28
C LEU A 183 24.48 -19.81 -23.52
N ASP A 184 24.78 -18.93 -22.56
CA ASP A 184 23.76 -18.44 -21.65
C ASP A 184 22.88 -17.36 -22.31
N LYS A 185 23.46 -16.37 -22.98
CA LYS A 185 22.74 -15.23 -23.55
C LYS A 185 21.56 -15.62 -24.46
N PRO A 186 21.70 -16.59 -25.39
CA PRO A 186 20.58 -17.02 -26.23
C PRO A 186 19.49 -17.78 -25.45
N ALA A 187 19.82 -18.32 -24.28
CA ALA A 187 18.92 -19.12 -23.44
C ALA A 187 18.26 -18.33 -22.30
N LEU A 188 18.71 -17.09 -22.07
CA LEU A 188 18.06 -16.23 -21.08
C LEU A 188 16.66 -15.81 -21.54
N LYS A 189 15.73 -15.71 -20.58
CA LYS A 189 14.43 -15.07 -20.81
C LYS A 189 14.61 -13.56 -21.01
N PRO A 190 13.77 -12.90 -21.82
CA PRO A 190 13.82 -11.45 -22.01
C PRO A 190 13.51 -10.73 -20.69
N LEU A 191 14.11 -9.55 -20.53
CA LEU A 191 13.77 -8.65 -19.44
C LEU A 191 12.32 -8.13 -19.60
N PRO A 192 11.58 -7.92 -18.49
CA PRO A 192 10.31 -7.22 -18.53
C PRO A 192 10.50 -5.77 -19.00
N VAL A 193 9.44 -5.16 -19.55
CA VAL A 193 9.45 -3.77 -20.07
C VAL A 193 9.89 -2.75 -19.02
N ALA A 194 9.54 -2.96 -17.78
CA ALA A 194 9.95 -2.11 -16.67
C ALA A 194 10.72 -2.92 -15.62
N PRO A 195 11.79 -2.37 -15.04
CA PRO A 195 12.49 -3.04 -13.96
C PRO A 195 11.60 -3.15 -12.71
N TYR A 196 11.84 -4.18 -11.91
CA TYR A 196 11.14 -4.34 -10.65
C TYR A 196 11.42 -3.19 -9.70
N VAL A 197 10.35 -2.63 -9.17
CA VAL A 197 10.42 -1.62 -8.11
C VAL A 197 10.28 -2.31 -6.77
N TYR A 198 11.30 -2.18 -5.93
CA TYR A 198 11.28 -2.74 -4.59
C TYR A 198 10.01 -2.37 -3.83
N ALA A 199 9.37 -3.36 -3.25
CA ALA A 199 8.19 -3.19 -2.42
C ALA A 199 8.28 -4.05 -1.15
N GLU A 200 8.05 -3.42 -0.01
CA GLU A 200 7.90 -4.14 1.25
C GLU A 200 6.48 -4.70 1.36
N TRP A 201 6.37 -5.98 1.72
CA TRP A 201 5.08 -6.61 2.01
C TRP A 201 4.85 -6.67 3.51
N LYS A 202 3.76 -6.08 3.96
CA LYS A 202 3.40 -6.03 5.38
C LYS A 202 2.00 -6.59 5.59
N LYS A 203 1.91 -7.54 6.52
CA LYS A 203 0.62 -8.07 6.96
C LYS A 203 -0.05 -7.04 7.86
N CYS A 204 -1.33 -6.76 7.61
CA CYS A 204 -2.10 -5.76 8.35
C CYS A 204 -3.56 -6.22 8.52
N ARG A 205 -4.31 -5.51 9.34
CA ARG A 205 -5.73 -5.75 9.56
C ARG A 205 -6.48 -4.41 9.50
N ALA A 206 -7.62 -4.40 8.81
CA ALA A 206 -8.48 -3.23 8.78
C ALA A 206 -9.12 -2.98 10.15
N GLY A 207 -9.02 -1.75 10.65
CA GLY A 207 -9.68 -1.27 11.85
C GLY A 207 -11.20 -1.15 11.68
N LEU A 208 -11.90 -0.80 12.76
CA LEU A 208 -13.35 -0.54 12.73
C LEU A 208 -13.73 0.68 11.88
N ASP A 209 -12.78 1.54 11.64
CA ASP A 209 -12.83 2.74 10.81
C ASP A 209 -12.48 2.48 9.34
N TYR A 210 -12.39 1.19 8.93
CA TYR A 210 -12.00 0.75 7.58
C TYR A 210 -10.64 1.27 7.10
N HIS A 211 -9.68 1.51 8.01
CA HIS A 211 -8.32 1.87 7.68
C HIS A 211 -7.31 0.82 8.14
N ILE A 212 -6.20 0.76 7.43
CA ILE A 212 -4.98 0.09 7.85
C ILE A 212 -3.93 1.13 8.23
N ALA A 213 -3.11 0.84 9.24
CA ALA A 213 -2.01 1.72 9.66
C ALA A 213 -0.70 1.26 9.03
N ILE A 214 -0.04 2.14 8.27
CA ILE A 214 1.29 1.96 7.68
C ILE A 214 2.12 3.20 7.99
N ASP A 215 3.28 3.04 8.61
CA ASP A 215 4.24 4.12 8.90
C ASP A 215 3.58 5.36 9.55
N LYS A 216 2.73 5.14 10.54
CA LYS A 216 1.96 6.18 11.27
C LYS A 216 0.96 6.96 10.40
N HIS A 217 0.62 6.46 9.23
CA HIS A 217 -0.44 7.00 8.39
C HIS A 217 -1.57 5.97 8.21
N TYR A 218 -2.80 6.43 7.98
CA TYR A 218 -3.98 5.59 7.85
C TYR A 218 -4.50 5.57 6.41
N TYR A 219 -4.66 4.39 5.83
CA TYR A 219 -5.13 4.19 4.46
C TYR A 219 -6.43 3.40 4.45
N SER A 220 -7.46 3.92 3.80
CA SER A 220 -8.76 3.26 3.77
C SER A 220 -8.77 2.04 2.86
N VAL A 221 -9.59 1.06 3.25
CA VAL A 221 -9.92 -0.12 2.46
C VAL A 221 -11.44 -0.29 2.40
N PRO A 222 -12.01 -1.02 1.44
CA PRO A 222 -13.45 -1.28 1.40
C PRO A 222 -13.97 -1.75 2.75
N TYR A 223 -15.04 -1.12 3.25
CA TYR A 223 -15.59 -1.37 4.60
C TYR A 223 -16.02 -2.84 4.82
N GLN A 224 -16.30 -3.59 3.75
CA GLN A 224 -16.61 -5.01 3.80
C GLN A 224 -15.44 -5.85 4.33
N LEU A 225 -14.21 -5.29 4.31
CA LEU A 225 -12.99 -5.94 4.75
C LEU A 225 -12.63 -5.64 6.22
N LEU A 226 -13.54 -5.05 6.97
CA LEU A 226 -13.38 -4.79 8.41
C LEU A 226 -12.92 -6.05 9.15
N LYS A 227 -11.91 -5.92 10.00
CA LYS A 227 -11.30 -6.99 10.79
C LYS A 227 -10.67 -8.13 9.98
N LYS A 228 -10.70 -8.08 8.63
CA LYS A 228 -10.04 -9.06 7.79
C LYS A 228 -8.53 -8.85 7.79
N GLU A 229 -7.81 -9.95 7.59
CA GLU A 229 -6.38 -9.95 7.39
C GLU A 229 -6.06 -9.55 5.94
N LEU A 230 -5.18 -8.58 5.78
CA LEU A 230 -4.82 -7.98 4.51
C LEU A 230 -3.30 -7.95 4.37
N TRP A 231 -2.84 -7.78 3.15
CA TRP A 231 -1.44 -7.54 2.85
C TRP A 231 -1.27 -6.18 2.18
N ALA A 232 -0.37 -5.36 2.71
CA ALA A 232 0.03 -4.10 2.10
C ALA A 232 1.34 -4.28 1.35
N ARG A 233 1.37 -3.90 0.08
CA ARG A 233 2.55 -3.77 -0.77
C ARG A 233 2.96 -2.31 -0.76
N ILE A 234 4.12 -2.03 -0.19
CA ILE A 234 4.57 -0.67 0.11
C ILE A 234 5.80 -0.37 -0.74
N THR A 235 5.66 0.54 -1.69
CA THR A 235 6.76 1.08 -2.49
C THR A 235 7.22 2.43 -1.94
N ALA A 236 8.18 3.07 -2.57
CA ALA A 236 8.58 4.44 -2.23
C ALA A 236 7.43 5.45 -2.46
N ARG A 237 6.48 5.17 -3.37
CA ARG A 237 5.44 6.12 -3.80
C ARG A 237 4.02 5.68 -3.55
N THR A 238 3.78 4.37 -3.38
CA THR A 238 2.42 3.82 -3.29
C THR A 238 2.27 2.83 -2.15
N VAL A 239 1.05 2.74 -1.64
CA VAL A 239 0.59 1.69 -0.73
C VAL A 239 -0.57 0.98 -1.43
N GLU A 240 -0.37 -0.26 -1.82
CA GLU A 240 -1.38 -1.10 -2.43
C GLU A 240 -1.84 -2.16 -1.43
N VAL A 241 -3.13 -2.39 -1.33
CA VAL A 241 -3.69 -3.34 -0.36
C VAL A 241 -4.33 -4.51 -1.08
N PHE A 242 -4.04 -5.72 -0.61
CA PHE A 242 -4.48 -6.97 -1.19
C PHE A 242 -5.27 -7.80 -0.18
N HIS A 243 -6.33 -8.41 -0.66
CA HIS A 243 -7.10 -9.43 0.04
C HIS A 243 -7.22 -10.68 -0.84
N VAL A 244 -6.79 -11.84 -0.31
CA VAL A 244 -6.81 -13.13 -1.04
C VAL A 244 -6.20 -13.00 -2.45
N GLY A 245 -5.05 -12.31 -2.55
CA GLY A 245 -4.33 -12.14 -3.83
C GLY A 245 -4.87 -11.04 -4.74
N GLN A 246 -6.05 -10.48 -4.50
CA GLN A 246 -6.64 -9.40 -5.30
C GLN A 246 -6.34 -8.03 -4.68
N ARG A 247 -5.96 -7.05 -5.53
CA ARG A 247 -5.77 -5.67 -5.10
C ARG A 247 -7.13 -5.02 -4.82
N VAL A 248 -7.36 -4.59 -3.58
CA VAL A 248 -8.62 -4.01 -3.10
C VAL A 248 -8.54 -2.51 -2.88
N ALA A 249 -7.34 -1.95 -2.74
CA ALA A 249 -7.11 -0.52 -2.62
C ALA A 249 -5.72 -0.14 -3.12
N SER A 250 -5.56 1.12 -3.55
CA SER A 250 -4.28 1.73 -3.92
C SER A 250 -4.28 3.19 -3.50
N HIS A 251 -3.21 3.61 -2.83
CA HIS A 251 -3.04 4.98 -2.32
C HIS A 251 -1.67 5.51 -2.67
N VAL A 252 -1.55 6.82 -2.82
CA VAL A 252 -0.25 7.48 -2.81
C VAL A 252 0.32 7.38 -1.40
N ARG A 253 1.59 6.95 -1.28
CA ARG A 253 2.25 6.89 0.02
C ARG A 253 2.49 8.30 0.55
N THR A 254 2.02 8.54 1.76
CA THR A 254 2.16 9.81 2.46
C THR A 254 2.98 9.58 3.73
N SER A 255 3.90 10.49 4.05
CA SER A 255 4.63 10.46 5.31
C SER A 255 3.69 10.82 6.46
N GLY A 256 3.64 9.93 7.47
CA GLY A 256 2.63 9.93 8.49
C GLY A 256 2.65 11.14 9.43
N ASN A 257 1.55 11.84 9.45
CA ASN A 257 1.19 12.82 10.47
C ASN A 257 -0.14 12.45 11.17
N GLY A 258 -0.57 11.19 11.08
CA GLY A 258 -1.82 10.69 11.67
C GLY A 258 -3.09 11.03 10.88
N GLN A 259 -2.99 11.76 9.76
CA GLN A 259 -4.15 12.05 8.91
C GLN A 259 -4.52 10.83 8.06
N PRO A 260 -5.82 10.52 7.88
CA PRO A 260 -6.25 9.41 7.05
C PRO A 260 -6.30 9.79 5.56
N SER A 261 -5.84 8.88 4.70
CA SER A 261 -6.11 8.91 3.26
C SER A 261 -7.32 8.03 2.98
N THR A 262 -8.49 8.64 2.75
CA THR A 262 -9.76 7.95 2.63
C THR A 262 -10.33 8.06 1.22
N HIS A 263 -10.59 6.92 0.59
CA HIS A 263 -11.39 6.87 -0.64
C HIS A 263 -12.87 6.76 -0.30
N ARG A 264 -13.69 7.57 -0.93
CA ARG A 264 -15.14 7.63 -0.71
C ARG A 264 -15.84 6.29 -0.95
N ASP A 265 -15.39 5.53 -1.95
CA ASP A 265 -15.97 4.23 -2.28
C ASP A 265 -15.69 3.16 -1.22
N HIS A 266 -14.73 3.38 -0.35
CA HIS A 266 -14.41 2.50 0.77
C HIS A 266 -15.37 2.69 1.95
N MET A 267 -16.10 3.81 1.99
CA MET A 267 -17.00 4.14 3.10
C MET A 267 -18.32 3.38 3.00
N PRO A 268 -18.90 2.96 4.13
CA PRO A 268 -20.28 2.49 4.17
C PRO A 268 -21.25 3.63 3.80
N ALA A 269 -22.41 3.27 3.28
CA ALA A 269 -23.39 4.23 2.77
C ALA A 269 -23.79 5.32 3.78
N HIS A 270 -23.87 4.97 5.07
CA HIS A 270 -24.22 5.92 6.12
C HIS A 270 -23.10 6.94 6.44
N HIS A 271 -21.81 6.56 6.27
CA HIS A 271 -20.68 7.50 6.39
C HIS A 271 -20.64 8.44 5.20
N ARG A 272 -20.80 7.91 3.96
CA ARG A 272 -20.92 8.74 2.75
C ARG A 272 -22.05 9.76 2.87
N PHE A 273 -23.19 9.31 3.41
CA PHE A 273 -24.32 10.21 3.66
C PHE A 273 -23.98 11.37 4.61
N ARG A 274 -23.21 11.11 5.68
CA ARG A 274 -22.78 12.17 6.62
C ARG A 274 -21.79 13.13 5.98
N GLU A 275 -20.88 12.64 5.16
CA GLU A 275 -19.91 13.48 4.44
C GLU A 275 -20.57 14.36 3.38
N ASP A 276 -21.59 13.83 2.69
CA ASP A 276 -22.35 14.56 1.67
C ASP A 276 -23.23 15.66 2.26
N TRP A 277 -23.69 15.51 3.49
CA TRP A 277 -24.64 16.41 4.13
C TRP A 277 -24.03 17.10 5.35
N THR A 278 -23.70 18.38 5.17
CA THR A 278 -23.36 19.29 6.27
C THR A 278 -24.57 20.15 6.60
N PRO A 279 -24.66 20.74 7.84
CA PRO A 279 -25.72 21.68 8.18
C PRO A 279 -25.87 22.78 7.12
N GLN A 280 -24.75 23.31 6.63
CA GLN A 280 -24.74 24.39 5.63
C GLN A 280 -25.31 23.94 4.29
N ARG A 281 -24.98 22.72 3.84
CA ARG A 281 -25.54 22.18 2.58
C ARG A 281 -27.04 21.92 2.68
N ILE A 282 -27.51 21.40 3.80
CA ILE A 282 -28.94 21.19 4.06
C ILE A 282 -29.66 22.54 4.08
N GLN A 283 -29.10 23.52 4.78
CA GLN A 283 -29.63 24.87 4.86
C GLN A 283 -29.73 25.55 3.48
N ALA A 284 -28.65 25.49 2.71
CA ALA A 284 -28.65 26.05 1.36
C ALA A 284 -29.66 25.35 0.44
N ARG A 285 -29.87 24.03 0.58
CA ARG A 285 -30.90 23.33 -0.20
C ARG A 285 -32.31 23.65 0.25
N ALA A 286 -32.55 23.78 1.55
CA ALA A 286 -33.83 24.21 2.13
C ALA A 286 -34.20 25.63 1.67
N ALA A 287 -33.24 26.57 1.67
CA ALA A 287 -33.42 27.93 1.23
C ALA A 287 -33.80 28.08 -0.26
N ARG A 288 -33.36 27.13 -1.13
CA ARG A 288 -33.78 27.09 -2.53
C ARG A 288 -35.25 26.72 -2.70
N VAL A 289 -35.81 25.99 -1.76
CA VAL A 289 -37.21 25.57 -1.78
C VAL A 289 -38.11 26.69 -1.23
N GLY A 290 -37.73 27.28 -0.12
CA GLY A 290 -38.48 28.40 0.47
C GLY A 290 -37.91 28.86 1.80
N PRO A 291 -38.19 30.10 2.19
CA PRO A 291 -37.67 30.70 3.44
C PRO A 291 -38.14 29.95 4.69
N ASN A 292 -39.43 29.54 4.74
CA ASN A 292 -39.96 28.79 5.88
C ASN A 292 -39.43 27.36 5.94
N VAL A 293 -39.11 26.76 4.79
CA VAL A 293 -38.40 25.44 4.73
C VAL A 293 -37.01 25.59 5.32
N ALA A 294 -36.29 26.69 5.04
CA ALA A 294 -34.98 26.96 5.61
C ALA A 294 -35.03 27.10 7.13
N ILE A 295 -35.96 27.90 7.65
CA ILE A 295 -36.19 28.09 9.08
C ILE A 295 -36.56 26.77 9.76
N PHE A 296 -37.42 25.97 9.12
CA PHE A 296 -37.80 24.66 9.64
C PHE A 296 -36.60 23.73 9.76
N ALA A 297 -35.74 23.67 8.73
CA ALA A 297 -34.54 22.85 8.74
C ALA A 297 -33.55 23.29 9.83
N GLU A 298 -33.36 24.60 9.99
CA GLU A 298 -32.51 25.16 11.06
C GLU A 298 -32.99 24.73 12.43
N VAL A 299 -34.28 24.93 12.70
CA VAL A 299 -34.89 24.61 14.00
C VAL A 299 -34.79 23.11 14.28
N VAL A 300 -35.09 22.24 13.31
CA VAL A 300 -34.98 20.79 13.46
C VAL A 300 -33.55 20.34 13.76
N MET A 301 -32.54 20.96 13.15
CA MET A 301 -31.14 20.65 13.42
C MET A 301 -30.67 21.20 14.78
N ARG A 302 -31.07 22.41 15.15
CA ARG A 302 -30.72 23.05 16.42
C ARG A 302 -31.30 22.33 17.62
N ASP A 303 -32.52 21.83 17.52
CA ASP A 303 -33.22 21.16 18.63
C ASP A 303 -32.68 19.76 18.94
N ARG A 304 -31.71 19.26 18.17
CA ARG A 304 -31.06 17.98 18.39
C ARG A 304 -29.74 18.17 19.11
N LYS A 305 -29.39 17.21 19.98
CA LYS A 305 -28.06 17.18 20.65
C LYS A 305 -26.92 17.22 19.65
N HIS A 306 -27.11 16.56 18.48
CA HIS A 306 -26.21 16.59 17.34
C HIS A 306 -27.01 16.92 16.08
N PRO A 307 -26.65 17.96 15.30
CA PRO A 307 -27.41 18.40 14.12
C PRO A 307 -27.66 17.27 13.10
N GLU A 308 -26.73 16.32 13.00
CA GLU A 308 -26.80 15.15 12.10
C GLU A 308 -28.03 14.26 12.32
N GLN A 309 -28.59 14.24 13.55
CA GLN A 309 -29.81 13.51 13.88
C GLN A 309 -31.04 14.10 13.17
N GLY A 310 -30.97 15.38 12.80
CA GLY A 310 -32.00 16.09 12.06
C GLY A 310 -31.94 15.93 10.55
N TYR A 311 -30.80 15.50 9.98
CA TYR A 311 -30.57 15.48 8.53
C TYR A 311 -31.61 14.69 7.75
N ARG A 312 -31.95 13.48 8.21
CA ARG A 312 -32.97 12.66 7.56
C ARG A 312 -34.33 13.33 7.52
N THR A 313 -34.72 13.99 8.61
CA THR A 313 -35.99 14.74 8.70
C THR A 313 -35.96 15.90 7.72
N CYS A 314 -34.91 16.72 7.73
CA CYS A 314 -34.81 17.89 6.84
C CYS A 314 -34.82 17.46 5.37
N LEU A 315 -34.04 16.46 4.98
CA LEU A 315 -33.99 15.94 3.60
C LEU A 315 -35.31 15.30 3.16
N GLY A 316 -35.97 14.59 4.08
CA GLY A 316 -37.31 14.05 3.84
C GLY A 316 -38.33 15.16 3.56
N VAL A 317 -38.33 16.22 4.37
CA VAL A 317 -39.21 17.40 4.16
C VAL A 317 -38.89 18.08 2.85
N ILE A 318 -37.61 18.36 2.52
CA ILE A 318 -37.21 19.02 1.29
C ILE A 318 -37.70 18.23 0.05
N ARG A 319 -37.65 16.89 0.08
CA ARG A 319 -38.14 16.04 -1.01
C ARG A 319 -39.67 16.12 -1.23
N LEU A 320 -40.42 16.58 -0.25
CA LEU A 320 -41.88 16.80 -0.44
C LEU A 320 -42.19 17.88 -1.47
N ALA A 321 -41.24 18.80 -1.73
CA ALA A 321 -41.36 19.78 -2.79
C ALA A 321 -41.55 19.13 -4.19
N ASP A 322 -40.94 17.99 -4.43
CA ASP A 322 -41.05 17.28 -5.71
C ASP A 322 -42.47 16.77 -5.98
N LYS A 323 -43.21 16.47 -4.89
CA LYS A 323 -44.57 15.93 -4.96
C LYS A 323 -45.65 16.98 -4.82
N PHE A 324 -45.44 17.97 -3.94
CA PHE A 324 -46.50 18.92 -3.56
C PHE A 324 -46.25 20.36 -4.09
N GLY A 325 -45.08 20.62 -4.63
CA GLY A 325 -44.63 21.97 -5.05
C GLY A 325 -43.96 22.77 -3.93
N GLN A 326 -43.12 23.71 -4.35
CA GLN A 326 -42.30 24.50 -3.41
C GLN A 326 -43.17 25.44 -2.53
N ASP A 327 -44.10 26.15 -3.15
CA ASP A 327 -44.95 27.12 -2.44
C ASP A 327 -45.81 26.45 -1.36
N ARG A 328 -46.38 25.29 -1.67
CA ARG A 328 -47.19 24.52 -0.72
C ARG A 328 -46.34 23.99 0.43
N LEU A 329 -45.12 23.49 0.11
CA LEU A 329 -44.19 23.00 1.13
C LEU A 329 -43.77 24.16 2.07
N ASP A 330 -43.49 25.31 1.51
CA ASP A 330 -43.10 26.49 2.32
C ASP A 330 -44.22 26.93 3.24
N ALA A 331 -45.47 26.98 2.75
CA ALA A 331 -46.66 27.28 3.55
C ALA A 331 -46.89 26.19 4.64
N ALA A 332 -46.68 24.94 4.32
CA ALA A 332 -46.81 23.83 5.28
C ALA A 332 -45.73 23.90 6.37
N CYS A 333 -44.49 24.22 6.02
CA CYS A 333 -43.42 24.45 6.99
C CYS A 333 -43.67 25.62 7.90
N ARG A 334 -44.18 26.74 7.38
CA ARG A 334 -44.64 27.90 8.20
C ARG A 334 -45.67 27.44 9.22
N ARG A 335 -46.70 26.73 8.77
CA ARG A 335 -47.75 26.23 9.71
C ARG A 335 -47.20 25.27 10.76
N ALA A 336 -46.31 24.35 10.34
CA ALA A 336 -45.67 23.42 11.26
C ALA A 336 -44.84 24.14 12.33
N LEU A 337 -44.14 25.21 11.98
CA LEU A 337 -43.38 26.07 12.90
C LEU A 337 -44.29 26.77 13.88
N GLU A 338 -45.39 27.34 13.40
CA GLU A 338 -46.39 28.06 14.21
C GLU A 338 -47.04 27.18 15.30
N ILE A 339 -47.27 25.89 14.98
CA ILE A 339 -47.84 24.92 15.91
C ILE A 339 -46.82 24.08 16.65
N ASN A 340 -45.53 24.41 16.48
CA ASN A 340 -44.40 23.68 17.07
C ASN A 340 -44.31 22.18 16.73
N ALA A 341 -44.81 21.77 15.53
CA ALA A 341 -44.86 20.40 15.08
C ALA A 341 -43.66 20.10 14.16
N ARG A 342 -42.48 19.86 14.75
CA ARG A 342 -41.17 19.77 14.09
C ARG A 342 -40.81 18.37 13.61
N SER A 343 -41.72 17.71 12.89
CA SER A 343 -41.52 16.36 12.37
C SER A 343 -41.88 16.25 10.88
N TYR A 344 -41.24 15.27 10.20
CA TYR A 344 -41.59 14.92 8.81
C TYR A 344 -43.10 14.56 8.70
N SER A 345 -43.60 13.75 9.62
CA SER A 345 -44.99 13.27 9.61
C SER A 345 -46.00 14.45 9.74
N SER A 346 -45.66 15.44 10.53
CA SER A 346 -46.52 16.66 10.68
C SER A 346 -46.59 17.44 9.38
N VAL A 347 -45.45 17.77 8.77
CA VAL A 347 -45.42 18.51 7.49
C VAL A 347 -46.12 17.73 6.39
N HIS A 348 -45.85 16.41 6.28
CA HIS A 348 -46.50 15.54 5.31
C HIS A 348 -48.03 15.49 5.53
N SER A 349 -48.50 15.43 6.78
CA SER A 349 -49.95 15.45 7.12
C SER A 349 -50.60 16.77 6.74
N ILE A 350 -49.96 17.91 7.03
CA ILE A 350 -50.45 19.24 6.63
C ILE A 350 -50.64 19.32 5.12
N LEU A 351 -49.66 18.84 4.34
CA LEU A 351 -49.71 18.82 2.87
C LEU A 351 -50.78 17.88 2.34
N LYS A 352 -50.86 16.66 2.89
CA LYS A 352 -51.80 15.62 2.46
C LYS A 352 -53.25 16.08 2.66
N ASN A 353 -53.54 16.78 3.75
CA ASN A 353 -54.88 17.22 4.10
C ASN A 353 -55.20 18.66 3.62
N GLY A 354 -54.29 19.27 2.82
CA GLY A 354 -54.52 20.62 2.29
C GLY A 354 -54.62 21.71 3.37
N LEU A 355 -54.02 21.46 4.52
CA LEU A 355 -54.06 22.42 5.65
C LEU A 355 -53.10 23.59 5.43
N ASP A 356 -52.13 23.47 4.50
CA ASP A 356 -51.22 24.53 4.10
C ASP A 356 -51.94 25.76 3.52
N SER A 357 -53.09 25.59 2.85
CA SER A 357 -53.87 26.66 2.24
C SER A 357 -55.07 27.15 3.09
N LYS A 358 -55.40 26.43 4.16
CA LYS A 358 -56.57 26.82 5.01
C LYS A 358 -56.17 27.87 6.05
N ALA A 359 -56.99 28.90 6.20
CA ALA A 359 -56.84 29.84 7.31
C ALA A 359 -56.89 29.11 8.66
N ARG A 360 -56.05 29.50 9.59
CA ARG A 360 -56.05 28.94 10.95
C ARG A 360 -57.31 29.39 11.65
N THR A 361 -58.26 28.50 11.86
CA THR A 361 -59.34 28.72 12.81
C THR A 361 -58.67 28.73 14.19
N ARG A 362 -58.70 29.88 14.91
CA ARG A 362 -58.33 29.90 16.33
C ARG A 362 -59.20 28.87 17.01
N ALA A 363 -58.56 27.91 17.68
CA ALA A 363 -59.29 27.05 18.58
C ALA A 363 -59.98 27.97 19.55
N THR A 364 -61.30 28.01 19.51
CA THR A 364 -62.10 28.51 20.60
C THR A 364 -61.62 27.71 21.81
N GLU A 365 -61.23 28.42 22.87
CA GLU A 365 -60.94 27.78 24.15
C GLU A 365 -62.15 26.87 24.44
N GLU A 366 -61.94 25.54 24.35
CA GLU A 366 -62.96 24.64 24.85
C GLU A 366 -63.14 24.98 26.32
N PRO A 367 -64.37 25.25 26.77
CA PRO A 367 -64.61 25.50 28.17
C PRO A 367 -64.09 24.29 28.96
N ALA A 368 -63.38 24.60 30.06
CA ALA A 368 -62.84 23.58 30.93
C ALA A 368 -63.93 22.53 31.22
N ILE A 369 -63.65 21.27 30.92
CA ILE A 369 -64.59 20.18 31.18
C ILE A 369 -64.86 20.15 32.69
N THR A 370 -65.98 20.72 33.10
CA THR A 370 -66.42 20.65 34.46
C THR A 370 -67.33 19.43 34.62
N HIS A 371 -66.79 18.36 35.17
CA HIS A 371 -67.59 17.24 35.62
C HIS A 371 -67.35 17.00 37.13
N ASN A 372 -68.36 16.46 37.83
CA ASN A 372 -68.39 16.29 39.28
C ASN A 372 -67.28 15.36 39.85
N ASN A 373 -66.37 14.86 39.02
CA ASN A 373 -65.29 13.96 39.43
C ASN A 373 -63.90 14.60 39.37
N ILE A 374 -63.78 15.93 39.14
CA ILE A 374 -62.52 16.64 39.24
C ILE A 374 -62.28 16.92 40.72
N ARG A 375 -61.35 16.19 41.31
CA ARG A 375 -60.89 16.42 42.68
C ARG A 375 -60.02 17.68 42.67
N GLY A 376 -60.43 18.74 43.40
CA GLY A 376 -59.74 19.98 43.52
C GLY A 376 -58.37 19.83 44.27
N ALA A 377 -57.60 20.92 44.28
CA ALA A 377 -56.28 20.99 44.92
C ALA A 377 -56.28 20.63 46.42
N ASP A 378 -57.41 20.77 47.08
CA ASP A 378 -57.59 20.52 48.52
C ASP A 378 -57.84 19.03 48.90
N TYR A 379 -57.72 18.14 47.95
CA TYR A 379 -57.94 16.69 48.19
C TYR A 379 -56.70 15.95 48.67
N PHE A 380 -55.54 16.55 48.55
CA PHE A 380 -54.28 15.98 49.00
C PHE A 380 -53.75 16.74 50.21
N HIS A 381 -54.10 16.30 51.38
CA HIS A 381 -53.45 16.63 52.66
C HIS A 381 -52.57 15.49 53.09
#